data_1ab2b278a9466989c43e1d0e2aedd957
#
_entry.id   1ab2b278a9466989c43e1d0e2aedd957
#
_cell.length_a   1.000
_cell.length_b   1.000
_cell.length_c   1.000
_cell.angle_alpha   90.00
_cell.angle_beta   90.00
_cell.angle_gamma   90.00
#
_symmetry.space_group_name_H-M   'P 1'
#
loop_
_entity.id
_entity.type
_entity.pdbx_description
1 polymer ?
#
loop_
_entity_poly.entity_id
_entity_poly.type
_entity_poly.pdbx_seq_one_letter_code
_entity_poly.pdbx_strand_id
1 'polypeptide(L)'
;MKQKMSIAGILLLAALGMQANNYTVKSPDGKLVVNVACEGGKASYTVDYNGKQMLGTSALGLVANYGDFSKDLTMGILKGGEVKPLSYKMTRIKKSDIQKDVVDATIGFLNSKKDSMTLHLHVSNNDLAYKYEMSRPKKDNPKSVIIYNEVSGFNFPEKTTTFLCPQITPMTGWERTKPSYEEEYTPDAPMNVKSQFGVGYTFPCLFKVGNDGWVLVSETGVSSAYPGSRLSDYEPGKGYTVAFPQKGENNGIGSEFAGIPLPGETPWRTITVGSSLAPVVETTIPYDVVEPLYEASQTYKPSRYTWSWLIWQDNSVNYDDQVKMIDVAAAQEYEAVLVDALWDKQIGRKRIEELSKYAKSKKVSLMLWYNSNGFENDAPQTPRQIMNNSIARK
;
A
#
# COMPACT_ATOMS: atom_id res chain seq x y z
N MET A 1 5.12 -52.32 3.40
CA MET A 1 5.33 -51.50 2.19
C MET A 1 6.30 -50.38 2.53
N LYS A 2 7.51 -50.43 2.01
CA LYS A 2 8.60 -49.48 2.34
C LYS A 2 8.51 -48.29 1.41
N GLN A 3 8.28 -47.12 2.00
CA GLN A 3 8.31 -45.81 1.31
C GLN A 3 9.78 -45.47 1.01
N LYS A 4 10.10 -45.34 -0.27
CA LYS A 4 11.42 -44.87 -0.72
C LYS A 4 11.43 -43.36 -0.67
N MET A 5 12.18 -42.78 0.26
CA MET A 5 12.57 -41.37 0.23
C MET A 5 13.59 -41.19 -0.90
N SER A 6 13.22 -40.46 -1.93
CA SER A 6 14.16 -39.95 -2.94
C SER A 6 14.84 -38.66 -2.39
N ILE A 7 16.11 -38.82 -2.07
CA ILE A 7 16.99 -37.70 -1.80
C ILE A 7 17.40 -37.13 -3.17
N ALA A 8 16.80 -36.00 -3.57
CA ALA A 8 17.28 -35.23 -4.72
C ALA A 8 18.53 -34.47 -4.30
N GLY A 9 19.68 -34.94 -4.77
CA GLY A 9 20.96 -34.28 -4.56
C GLY A 9 21.00 -32.92 -5.22
N ILE A 10 21.30 -31.91 -4.43
CA ILE A 10 21.63 -30.57 -4.90
C ILE A 10 23.02 -30.67 -5.55
N LEU A 11 23.07 -30.70 -6.87
CA LEU A 11 24.30 -30.45 -7.61
C LEU A 11 24.63 -28.98 -7.53
N LEU A 12 25.60 -28.66 -6.70
CA LEU A 12 26.25 -27.35 -6.63
C LEU A 12 27.16 -27.24 -7.86
N LEU A 13 26.64 -26.74 -8.98
CA LEU A 13 27.48 -26.27 -10.09
C LEU A 13 28.08 -24.94 -9.67
N ALA A 14 29.34 -24.98 -9.25
CA ALA A 14 30.20 -23.82 -9.18
C ALA A 14 30.52 -23.38 -10.63
N ALA A 15 29.62 -22.65 -11.26
CA ALA A 15 29.92 -21.88 -12.44
C ALA A 15 30.72 -20.65 -12.01
N LEU A 16 31.97 -20.57 -12.39
CA LEU A 16 32.80 -19.36 -12.31
C LEU A 16 32.04 -18.23 -13.00
N GLY A 17 31.56 -17.27 -12.18
CA GLY A 17 30.51 -16.38 -12.55
C GLY A 17 30.96 -15.26 -13.48
N MET A 18 30.31 -15.13 -14.57
CA MET A 18 29.98 -13.78 -15.07
C MET A 18 28.96 -13.21 -14.10
N GLN A 19 29.35 -12.19 -13.37
CA GLN A 19 28.49 -11.41 -12.50
C GLN A 19 27.48 -10.71 -13.40
N ALA A 20 26.23 -11.17 -13.43
CA ALA A 20 25.20 -10.49 -14.20
C ALA A 20 24.95 -9.13 -13.51
N ASN A 21 25.28 -8.04 -14.20
CA ASN A 21 25.08 -6.69 -13.68
C ASN A 21 23.66 -6.17 -13.98
N ASN A 22 22.88 -6.89 -14.79
CA ASN A 22 21.51 -6.52 -15.14
C ASN A 22 20.62 -7.75 -15.33
N TYR A 23 19.32 -7.54 -15.14
CA TYR A 23 18.29 -8.54 -15.40
C TYR A 23 17.03 -7.85 -15.91
N THR A 24 16.46 -8.36 -17.00
CA THR A 24 15.26 -7.82 -17.63
C THR A 24 14.08 -8.76 -17.41
N VAL A 25 12.99 -8.22 -16.88
CA VAL A 25 11.68 -8.88 -16.78
C VAL A 25 10.71 -8.18 -17.72
N LYS A 26 9.98 -8.96 -18.51
CA LYS A 26 8.94 -8.44 -19.41
C LYS A 26 7.58 -8.95 -18.98
N SER A 27 6.56 -8.11 -19.15
CA SER A 27 5.17 -8.54 -19.02
C SER A 27 4.83 -9.66 -20.01
N PRO A 28 3.76 -10.43 -19.76
CA PRO A 28 3.33 -11.48 -20.69
C PRO A 28 3.09 -10.99 -22.12
N ASP A 29 2.58 -9.79 -22.31
CA ASP A 29 2.39 -9.17 -23.64
C ASP A 29 3.64 -8.45 -24.17
N GLY A 30 4.72 -8.40 -23.40
CA GLY A 30 6.01 -7.80 -23.76
C GLY A 30 6.06 -6.28 -23.76
N LYS A 31 4.96 -5.58 -23.41
CA LYS A 31 4.89 -4.11 -23.47
C LYS A 31 5.51 -3.43 -22.26
N LEU A 32 5.33 -3.99 -21.08
CA LEU A 32 5.97 -3.52 -19.86
C LEU A 32 7.30 -4.23 -19.69
N VAL A 33 8.37 -3.45 -19.64
CA VAL A 33 9.75 -3.94 -19.51
C VAL A 33 10.39 -3.32 -18.28
N VAL A 34 10.85 -4.17 -17.39
CA VAL A 34 11.54 -3.79 -16.14
C VAL A 34 12.98 -4.26 -16.24
N ASN A 35 13.93 -3.32 -16.20
CA ASN A 35 15.35 -3.66 -16.14
C ASN A 35 15.86 -3.38 -14.73
N VAL A 36 16.43 -4.38 -14.08
CA VAL A 36 17.10 -4.24 -12.79
C VAL A 36 18.60 -4.32 -13.01
N ALA A 37 19.33 -3.38 -12.48
CA ALA A 37 20.79 -3.30 -12.63
C ALA A 37 21.46 -3.15 -11.25
N CYS A 38 22.75 -3.55 -11.18
CA CYS A 38 23.63 -3.27 -10.06
C CYS A 38 24.94 -2.73 -10.57
N GLU A 39 25.04 -1.40 -10.67
CA GLU A 39 26.20 -0.70 -11.22
C GLU A 39 26.95 0.06 -10.11
N GLY A 40 28.25 -0.09 -10.06
CA GLY A 40 29.06 0.52 -8.99
C GLY A 40 28.60 0.15 -7.59
N GLY A 41 28.05 -1.06 -7.40
CA GLY A 41 27.54 -1.53 -6.13
C GLY A 41 26.20 -0.93 -5.71
N LYS A 42 25.47 -0.26 -6.60
CA LYS A 42 24.14 0.32 -6.34
C LYS A 42 23.09 -0.39 -7.18
N ALA A 43 22.08 -0.93 -6.51
CA ALA A 43 20.95 -1.53 -7.19
C ALA A 43 19.97 -0.44 -7.68
N SER A 44 19.44 -0.62 -8.88
CA SER A 44 18.47 0.28 -9.50
C SER A 44 17.57 -0.46 -10.47
N TYR A 45 16.50 0.20 -10.89
CA TYR A 45 15.61 -0.30 -11.93
C TYR A 45 15.14 0.81 -12.86
N THR A 46 14.67 0.43 -14.06
CA THR A 46 13.94 1.29 -15.00
C THR A 46 12.65 0.62 -15.41
N VAL A 47 11.68 1.40 -15.86
CA VAL A 47 10.39 0.90 -16.36
C VAL A 47 10.10 1.54 -17.70
N ASP A 48 9.95 0.70 -18.73
CA ASP A 48 9.49 1.10 -20.05
C ASP A 48 8.13 0.48 -20.35
N TYR A 49 7.26 1.22 -21.02
CA TYR A 49 5.94 0.74 -21.47
C TYR A 49 5.70 1.15 -22.92
N ASN A 50 5.36 0.17 -23.79
CA ASN A 50 5.22 0.39 -25.24
C ASN A 50 6.46 1.08 -25.87
N GLY A 51 7.67 0.76 -25.39
CA GLY A 51 8.90 1.37 -25.85
C GLY A 51 9.10 2.83 -25.42
N LYS A 52 8.32 3.32 -24.46
CA LYS A 52 8.44 4.64 -23.85
C LYS A 52 8.87 4.52 -22.40
N GLN A 53 9.83 5.33 -21.99
CA GLN A 53 10.32 5.35 -20.61
C GLN A 53 9.27 5.98 -19.70
N MET A 54 8.78 5.17 -18.73
CA MET A 54 7.87 5.61 -17.67
C MET A 54 8.62 5.99 -16.40
N LEU A 55 9.65 5.21 -16.06
CA LEU A 55 10.59 5.52 -14.98
C LEU A 55 12.02 5.36 -15.49
N GLY A 56 12.82 6.38 -15.28
CA GLY A 56 14.27 6.35 -15.47
C GLY A 56 14.96 5.59 -14.33
N THR A 57 16.29 5.65 -14.28
CA THR A 57 17.08 4.96 -13.25
C THR A 57 16.61 5.35 -11.86
N SER A 58 15.96 4.41 -11.18
CA SER A 58 15.34 4.54 -9.88
C SER A 58 16.06 3.62 -8.88
N ALA A 59 16.43 4.14 -7.72
CA ALA A 59 17.20 3.38 -6.74
C ALA A 59 16.41 2.23 -6.12
N LEU A 60 17.13 1.19 -5.68
CA LEU A 60 16.62 0.06 -4.89
C LEU A 60 17.51 -0.15 -3.66
N GLY A 61 16.91 -0.54 -2.54
CA GLY A 61 17.65 -0.95 -1.36
C GLY A 61 17.09 -0.47 -0.04
N LEU A 62 17.73 -0.93 1.04
CA LEU A 62 17.38 -0.68 2.43
C LEU A 62 18.61 -0.30 3.24
N VAL A 63 18.42 0.55 4.24
CA VAL A 63 19.43 0.81 5.29
C VAL A 63 18.91 0.24 6.60
N ALA A 64 19.58 -0.75 7.14
CA ALA A 64 19.16 -1.50 8.31
C ALA A 64 20.19 -1.49 9.43
N ASN A 65 19.78 -1.81 10.66
CA ASN A 65 20.64 -1.79 11.83
C ASN A 65 21.84 -2.75 11.77
N TYR A 66 21.77 -3.82 10.98
CA TYR A 66 22.89 -4.77 10.82
C TYR A 66 23.63 -4.64 9.49
N GLY A 67 23.08 -3.91 8.50
CA GLY A 67 23.73 -3.75 7.21
C GLY A 67 23.11 -2.66 6.35
N ASP A 68 23.94 -2.13 5.46
CA ASP A 68 23.53 -1.20 4.42
C ASP A 68 23.36 -2.00 3.12
N PHE A 69 22.15 -1.96 2.55
CA PHE A 69 21.80 -2.60 1.29
C PHE A 69 21.45 -1.56 0.21
N SER A 70 21.95 -0.33 0.35
CA SER A 70 21.83 0.74 -0.65
C SER A 70 23.09 0.96 -1.47
N LYS A 71 24.20 0.33 -1.06
CA LYS A 71 25.53 0.49 -1.69
C LYS A 71 26.40 -0.75 -1.47
N ASP A 72 27.52 -0.79 -2.18
CA ASP A 72 28.52 -1.88 -2.11
C ASP A 72 27.89 -3.26 -2.30
N LEU A 73 26.86 -3.32 -3.13
CA LEU A 73 26.11 -4.52 -3.43
C LEU A 73 26.76 -5.32 -4.55
N THR A 74 26.58 -6.62 -4.46
CA THR A 74 26.83 -7.58 -5.52
C THR A 74 25.50 -8.24 -5.89
N MET A 75 25.11 -8.16 -7.16
CA MET A 75 23.95 -8.88 -7.68
C MET A 75 24.29 -10.35 -7.85
N GLY A 76 23.43 -11.23 -7.37
CA GLY A 76 23.69 -12.67 -7.28
C GLY A 76 22.63 -13.52 -7.98
N ILE A 77 21.99 -14.41 -7.23
CA ILE A 77 21.06 -15.42 -7.73
C ILE A 77 19.84 -14.79 -8.39
N LEU A 78 19.54 -15.24 -9.62
CA LEU A 78 18.34 -14.88 -10.38
C LEU A 78 17.47 -16.13 -10.51
N LYS A 79 16.15 -15.99 -10.23
CA LYS A 79 15.17 -17.09 -10.37
C LYS A 79 13.86 -16.55 -10.94
N GLY A 80 13.12 -17.41 -11.65
CA GLY A 80 11.84 -17.07 -12.27
C GLY A 80 12.00 -16.38 -13.62
N GLY A 81 11.01 -15.61 -14.01
CA GLY A 81 10.95 -14.94 -15.32
C GLY A 81 10.08 -15.68 -16.33
N GLU A 82 9.50 -16.81 -15.96
CA GLU A 82 8.55 -17.55 -16.78
C GLU A 82 7.13 -17.00 -16.60
N VAL A 83 6.38 -17.01 -17.71
CA VAL A 83 4.96 -16.62 -17.68
C VAL A 83 4.15 -17.72 -17.00
N LYS A 84 3.27 -17.36 -16.08
CA LYS A 84 2.36 -18.25 -15.40
C LYS A 84 0.96 -17.67 -15.31
N PRO A 85 -0.10 -18.52 -15.34
CA PRO A 85 -1.46 -18.03 -15.17
C PRO A 85 -1.74 -17.65 -13.72
N LEU A 86 -2.53 -16.59 -13.53
CA LEU A 86 -3.11 -16.16 -12.26
C LEU A 86 -4.63 -16.08 -12.42
N SER A 87 -5.37 -16.73 -11.53
CA SER A 87 -6.82 -16.74 -11.56
C SER A 87 -7.41 -16.73 -10.15
N TYR A 88 -8.34 -15.80 -9.90
CA TYR A 88 -9.10 -15.74 -8.66
C TYR A 88 -10.41 -14.95 -8.85
N LYS A 89 -11.29 -14.99 -7.84
CA LYS A 89 -12.57 -14.28 -7.86
C LYS A 89 -12.62 -13.22 -6.77
N MET A 90 -13.15 -12.05 -7.13
CA MET A 90 -13.40 -10.94 -6.23
C MET A 90 -14.84 -10.46 -6.39
N THR A 91 -15.54 -10.21 -5.28
CA THR A 91 -16.94 -9.78 -5.29
C THR A 91 -17.13 -8.29 -5.05
N ARG A 92 -16.05 -7.55 -4.74
CA ARG A 92 -16.11 -6.17 -4.25
C ARG A 92 -15.22 -5.19 -5.02
N ILE A 93 -14.77 -5.58 -6.19
CA ILE A 93 -13.97 -4.74 -7.10
C ILE A 93 -14.64 -4.69 -8.48
N LYS A 94 -14.14 -3.83 -9.37
CA LYS A 94 -14.73 -3.60 -10.70
C LYS A 94 -14.74 -4.83 -11.62
N LYS A 95 -13.81 -5.76 -11.43
CA LYS A 95 -13.73 -7.05 -12.11
C LYS A 95 -13.90 -8.16 -11.11
N SER A 96 -14.90 -9.03 -11.31
CA SER A 96 -15.19 -10.16 -10.41
C SER A 96 -14.34 -11.38 -10.72
N ASP A 97 -14.19 -11.73 -11.99
CA ASP A 97 -13.38 -12.85 -12.45
C ASP A 97 -12.06 -12.33 -13.00
N ILE A 98 -10.99 -12.61 -12.27
CA ILE A 98 -9.64 -12.24 -12.65
C ILE A 98 -8.96 -13.44 -13.28
N GLN A 99 -8.57 -13.28 -14.51
CA GLN A 99 -7.80 -14.26 -15.28
C GLN A 99 -6.75 -13.49 -16.08
N LYS A 100 -5.50 -13.68 -15.77
CA LYS A 100 -4.38 -13.04 -16.45
C LYS A 100 -3.12 -13.86 -16.33
N ASP A 101 -2.17 -13.61 -17.19
CA ASP A 101 -0.82 -14.12 -17.08
C ASP A 101 0.06 -13.12 -16.33
N VAL A 102 1.02 -13.63 -15.59
CA VAL A 102 1.99 -12.86 -14.79
C VAL A 102 3.38 -13.46 -14.89
N VAL A 103 4.37 -12.67 -14.55
CA VAL A 103 5.77 -13.09 -14.46
C VAL A 103 6.29 -12.76 -13.06
N ASP A 104 6.75 -13.77 -12.33
CA ASP A 104 7.45 -13.56 -11.07
C ASP A 104 8.94 -13.80 -11.25
N ALA A 105 9.74 -12.96 -10.61
CA ALA A 105 11.18 -13.12 -10.58
C ALA A 105 11.75 -12.73 -9.21
N THR A 106 12.90 -13.29 -8.87
CA THR A 106 13.64 -12.95 -7.65
C THR A 106 15.09 -12.68 -7.97
N ILE A 107 15.65 -11.64 -7.36
CA ILE A 107 17.03 -11.20 -7.55
C ILE A 107 17.68 -11.06 -6.17
N GLY A 108 18.74 -11.85 -5.93
CA GLY A 108 19.52 -11.77 -4.70
C GLY A 108 20.60 -10.69 -4.77
N PHE A 109 20.75 -9.93 -3.69
CA PHE A 109 21.84 -8.99 -3.49
C PHE A 109 22.62 -9.34 -2.22
N LEU A 110 23.93 -9.21 -2.27
CA LEU A 110 24.82 -9.34 -1.13
C LEU A 110 25.47 -7.99 -0.84
N ASN A 111 25.45 -7.57 0.43
CA ASN A 111 26.22 -6.40 0.85
C ASN A 111 27.70 -6.73 1.07
N SER A 112 28.51 -5.74 1.46
CA SER A 112 29.95 -5.93 1.73
C SER A 112 30.24 -6.95 2.84
N LYS A 113 29.31 -7.18 3.76
CA LYS A 113 29.41 -8.20 4.84
C LYS A 113 28.92 -9.59 4.42
N LYS A 114 28.47 -9.75 3.18
CA LYS A 114 27.85 -10.97 2.63
C LYS A 114 26.50 -11.33 3.26
N ASP A 115 25.82 -10.37 3.87
CA ASP A 115 24.40 -10.51 4.23
C ASP A 115 23.55 -10.35 2.98
N SER A 116 22.40 -11.06 2.94
CA SER A 116 21.57 -11.11 1.73
C SER A 116 20.27 -10.34 1.89
N MET A 117 19.89 -9.67 0.81
CA MET A 117 18.58 -9.09 0.56
C MET A 117 18.07 -9.64 -0.77
N THR A 118 16.83 -10.09 -0.82
CA THR A 118 16.20 -10.58 -2.06
C THR A 118 15.13 -9.60 -2.50
N LEU A 119 15.19 -9.17 -3.75
CA LEU A 119 14.15 -8.41 -4.43
C LEU A 119 13.19 -9.40 -5.09
N HIS A 120 11.92 -9.36 -4.73
CA HIS A 120 10.84 -10.06 -5.40
C HIS A 120 10.15 -9.12 -6.37
N LEU A 121 9.91 -9.58 -7.57
CA LEU A 121 9.19 -8.87 -8.63
C LEU A 121 7.97 -9.67 -9.05
N HIS A 122 6.85 -8.98 -9.22
CA HIS A 122 5.62 -9.49 -9.83
C HIS A 122 5.21 -8.54 -10.95
N VAL A 123 5.09 -9.06 -12.17
CA VAL A 123 4.83 -8.26 -13.38
C VAL A 123 3.62 -8.80 -14.13
N SER A 124 2.61 -7.98 -14.33
CA SER A 124 1.50 -8.23 -15.25
C SER A 124 1.59 -7.28 -16.46
N ASN A 125 0.60 -7.29 -17.35
CA ASN A 125 0.67 -6.46 -18.56
C ASN A 125 0.74 -4.94 -18.29
N ASN A 126 0.20 -4.49 -17.16
CA ASN A 126 0.19 -3.07 -16.78
C ASN A 126 0.78 -2.81 -15.39
N ASP A 127 1.12 -3.85 -14.64
CA ASP A 127 1.51 -3.69 -13.25
C ASP A 127 2.89 -4.29 -12.98
N LEU A 128 3.65 -3.59 -12.17
CA LEU A 128 4.85 -4.06 -11.49
C LEU A 128 4.60 -3.94 -9.98
N ALA A 129 4.84 -5.00 -9.23
CA ALA A 129 5.01 -4.92 -7.80
C ALA A 129 6.39 -5.45 -7.40
N TYR A 130 7.02 -4.83 -6.39
CA TYR A 130 8.26 -5.35 -5.83
C TYR A 130 8.30 -5.18 -4.31
N LYS A 131 9.00 -6.10 -3.65
CA LYS A 131 9.30 -6.06 -2.22
C LYS A 131 10.68 -6.60 -1.93
N TYR A 132 11.19 -6.32 -0.76
CA TYR A 132 12.44 -6.89 -0.26
C TYR A 132 12.16 -7.96 0.78
N GLU A 133 12.87 -9.07 0.68
CA GLU A 133 12.98 -10.08 1.72
C GLU A 133 14.36 -9.98 2.37
N MET A 134 14.38 -9.87 3.70
CA MET A 134 15.58 -9.80 4.50
C MET A 134 15.86 -11.16 5.13
N SER A 135 16.97 -11.76 4.78
CA SER A 135 17.42 -12.99 5.41
C SER A 135 18.07 -12.72 6.76
N ARG A 136 18.07 -13.73 7.62
CA ARG A 136 18.77 -13.66 8.91
C ARG A 136 20.28 -13.70 8.69
N PRO A 137 21.05 -12.69 9.13
CA PRO A 137 22.51 -12.73 9.08
C PRO A 137 23.06 -13.95 9.83
N LYS A 138 24.10 -14.56 9.30
CA LYS A 138 24.75 -15.71 9.94
C LYS A 138 25.47 -15.31 11.22
N LYS A 139 26.09 -14.13 11.21
CA LYS A 139 26.72 -13.56 12.37
C LYS A 139 25.67 -12.97 13.32
N ASP A 140 25.80 -13.23 14.60
CA ASP A 140 24.93 -12.76 15.68
C ASP A 140 23.46 -13.23 15.59
N ASN A 141 23.05 -13.83 14.48
CA ASN A 141 21.75 -14.46 14.25
C ASN A 141 20.55 -13.67 14.85
N PRO A 142 20.38 -12.38 14.52
CA PRO A 142 19.34 -11.55 15.10
C PRO A 142 17.96 -12.07 14.73
N LYS A 143 16.99 -11.92 15.64
CA LYS A 143 15.60 -12.35 15.40
C LYS A 143 14.74 -11.31 14.69
N SER A 144 15.22 -10.07 14.65
CA SER A 144 14.53 -8.95 14.01
C SER A 144 15.52 -7.96 13.41
N VAL A 145 15.04 -7.13 12.52
CA VAL A 145 15.78 -6.02 11.91
C VAL A 145 15.01 -4.72 12.09
N ILE A 146 15.72 -3.64 12.32
CA ILE A 146 15.20 -2.28 12.24
C ILE A 146 15.67 -1.69 10.91
N ILE A 147 14.72 -1.29 10.06
CA ILE A 147 14.98 -0.59 8.82
C ILE A 147 14.85 0.90 9.08
N TYR A 148 15.94 1.63 8.93
CA TYR A 148 16.00 3.08 9.14
C TYR A 148 15.59 3.87 7.92
N ASN A 149 15.81 3.31 6.72
CA ASN A 149 15.48 3.97 5.46
C ASN A 149 15.26 2.94 4.36
N GLU A 150 14.29 3.22 3.50
CA GLU A 150 14.06 2.52 2.24
C GLU A 150 14.40 3.48 1.11
N VAL A 151 15.44 3.16 0.33
CA VAL A 151 15.92 4.04 -0.76
C VAL A 151 15.18 3.79 -2.08
N SER A 152 14.11 2.99 -2.05
CA SER A 152 13.26 2.74 -3.23
C SER A 152 12.85 4.06 -3.89
N GLY A 153 13.33 4.28 -5.09
CA GLY A 153 13.17 5.52 -5.83
C GLY A 153 12.16 5.42 -6.96
N PHE A 154 11.67 6.59 -7.39
CA PHE A 154 10.77 6.77 -8.53
C PHE A 154 11.25 8.00 -9.31
N ASN A 155 12.07 7.78 -10.31
CA ASN A 155 12.68 8.85 -11.13
C ASN A 155 11.96 8.96 -12.47
N PHE A 156 11.10 9.96 -12.58
CA PHE A 156 10.30 10.19 -13.80
C PHE A 156 11.03 11.07 -14.82
N PRO A 157 10.72 10.94 -16.13
CA PRO A 157 11.13 11.88 -17.16
C PRO A 157 10.69 13.32 -16.83
N GLU A 158 11.49 14.33 -17.19
CA GLU A 158 11.25 15.75 -16.87
C GLU A 158 9.89 16.31 -17.32
N LYS A 159 9.32 15.76 -18.41
CA LYS A 159 8.00 16.14 -18.94
C LYS A 159 6.81 15.67 -18.11
N THR A 160 7.05 15.04 -16.96
CA THR A 160 6.02 14.45 -16.10
C THR A 160 5.32 15.52 -15.28
N THR A 161 4.01 15.40 -15.18
CA THR A 161 3.16 16.18 -14.28
C THR A 161 2.50 15.28 -13.25
N THR A 162 1.96 15.86 -12.20
CA THR A 162 1.58 15.16 -10.97
C THR A 162 0.16 15.46 -10.51
N PHE A 163 -0.43 14.49 -9.83
CA PHE A 163 -1.74 14.57 -9.16
C PHE A 163 -1.53 13.99 -7.75
N LEU A 164 -0.92 14.76 -6.86
CA LEU A 164 -0.39 14.29 -5.59
C LEU A 164 -1.02 15.02 -4.41
N CYS A 165 -1.66 14.28 -3.50
CA CYS A 165 -2.16 14.83 -2.25
C CYS A 165 -0.98 15.07 -1.28
N PRO A 166 -0.73 16.31 -0.82
CA PRO A 166 0.40 16.60 0.05
C PRO A 166 0.21 15.98 1.43
N GLN A 167 1.27 15.40 1.95
CA GLN A 167 1.36 15.01 3.35
C GLN A 167 1.60 16.25 4.20
N ILE A 168 0.93 16.36 5.34
CA ILE A 168 1.12 17.50 6.23
C ILE A 168 1.98 17.15 7.45
N THR A 169 2.49 18.17 8.12
CA THR A 169 3.27 18.00 9.35
C THR A 169 2.38 17.53 10.52
N PRO A 170 2.93 16.76 11.47
CA PRO A 170 2.17 16.28 12.62
C PRO A 170 1.51 17.42 13.40
N MET A 171 0.32 17.15 13.96
CA MET A 171 -0.44 18.08 14.81
C MET A 171 -0.91 19.38 14.13
N THR A 172 -0.90 19.41 12.80
CA THR A 172 -1.44 20.52 12.00
C THR A 172 -2.55 20.02 11.09
N GLY A 173 -3.21 20.91 10.36
CA GLY A 173 -4.26 20.56 9.41
C GLY A 173 -5.61 20.30 10.05
N TRP A 174 -6.48 19.72 9.25
CA TRP A 174 -7.86 19.47 9.61
C TRP A 174 -7.98 18.54 10.81
N GLU A 175 -8.77 18.96 11.81
CA GLU A 175 -9.01 18.20 13.05
C GLU A 175 -7.73 17.76 13.78
N ARG A 176 -6.59 18.38 13.47
CA ARG A 176 -5.31 18.01 14.06
C ARG A 176 -5.03 16.49 13.96
N THR A 177 -5.50 15.86 12.88
CA THR A 177 -5.15 14.49 12.54
C THR A 177 -3.63 14.40 12.31
N LYS A 178 -3.00 13.25 12.47
CA LYS A 178 -1.57 13.19 12.76
C LYS A 178 -0.82 12.20 11.90
N PRO A 179 -0.55 12.52 10.67
CA PRO A 179 -0.89 13.72 9.89
C PRO A 179 -2.25 13.61 9.20
N SER A 180 -2.77 14.73 8.71
CA SER A 180 -3.90 14.75 7.77
C SER A 180 -3.45 14.30 6.38
N TYR A 181 -4.39 13.72 5.62
CA TYR A 181 -4.24 13.36 4.20
C TYR A 181 -5.44 13.84 3.37
N GLU A 182 -6.23 14.73 3.92
CA GLU A 182 -7.39 15.36 3.27
C GLU A 182 -7.06 16.82 2.91
N GLU A 183 -6.00 16.97 2.09
CA GLU A 183 -5.51 18.29 1.72
C GLU A 183 -5.77 18.57 0.24
N GLU A 184 -5.97 19.84 -0.09
CA GLU A 184 -6.07 20.26 -1.48
C GLU A 184 -4.75 20.06 -2.22
N TYR A 185 -4.83 19.72 -3.50
CA TYR A 185 -3.67 19.56 -4.36
C TYR A 185 -3.89 20.22 -5.73
N THR A 186 -2.80 20.60 -6.37
CA THR A 186 -2.83 21.14 -7.73
C THR A 186 -2.78 20.00 -8.74
N PRO A 187 -3.85 19.75 -9.51
CA PRO A 187 -3.81 18.76 -10.58
C PRO A 187 -2.88 19.22 -11.71
N ASP A 188 -2.23 18.25 -12.35
CA ASP A 188 -1.31 18.46 -13.48
C ASP A 188 -0.14 19.41 -13.14
N ALA A 189 0.29 19.41 -11.86
CA ALA A 189 1.38 20.24 -11.39
C ALA A 189 2.74 19.77 -11.91
N PRO A 190 3.72 20.66 -12.12
CA PRO A 190 5.07 20.25 -12.45
C PRO A 190 5.71 19.47 -11.30
N MET A 191 6.53 18.50 -11.63
CA MET A 191 7.16 17.56 -10.71
C MET A 191 8.19 18.21 -9.77
N ASN A 192 8.88 19.24 -10.24
CA ASN A 192 10.02 19.86 -9.59
C ASN A 192 9.67 20.91 -8.52
N VAL A 193 8.47 20.88 -7.98
CA VAL A 193 8.05 21.73 -6.87
C VAL A 193 8.01 20.91 -5.58
N LYS A 194 8.30 21.56 -4.46
CA LYS A 194 8.10 20.95 -3.16
C LYS A 194 6.61 20.81 -2.86
N SER A 195 6.25 19.77 -2.10
CA SER A 195 4.91 19.65 -1.54
C SER A 195 4.59 20.86 -0.66
N GLN A 196 3.31 21.15 -0.48
CA GLN A 196 2.83 22.33 0.25
C GLN A 196 3.47 22.46 1.65
N PHE A 197 3.72 21.36 2.34
CA PHE A 197 4.28 21.32 3.68
C PHE A 197 5.75 20.87 3.72
N GLY A 198 6.34 20.51 2.58
CA GLY A 198 7.75 20.10 2.47
C GLY A 198 8.06 18.70 3.07
N VAL A 199 7.05 17.85 3.19
CA VAL A 199 7.19 16.50 3.80
C VAL A 199 6.69 15.37 2.90
N GLY A 200 6.48 15.65 1.62
CA GLY A 200 6.10 14.66 0.60
C GLY A 200 4.59 14.50 0.43
N TYR A 201 4.18 13.31 -0.03
CA TYR A 201 2.83 13.04 -0.52
C TYR A 201 2.30 11.69 -0.05
N THR A 202 1.01 11.59 0.23
CA THR A 202 0.35 10.34 0.61
C THR A 202 0.13 9.43 -0.61
N PHE A 203 0.29 8.12 -0.42
CA PHE A 203 -0.13 7.15 -1.42
C PHE A 203 -1.67 7.02 -1.50
N PRO A 204 -2.24 6.73 -2.67
CA PRO A 204 -1.59 6.52 -3.97
C PRO A 204 -1.18 7.83 -4.66
N CYS A 205 -0.13 7.78 -5.47
CA CYS A 205 0.44 8.91 -6.20
C CYS A 205 0.32 8.72 -7.71
N LEU A 206 -0.37 9.63 -8.40
CA LEU A 206 -0.60 9.55 -9.83
C LEU A 206 0.27 10.54 -10.60
N PHE A 207 0.86 10.06 -11.70
CA PHE A 207 1.75 10.81 -12.58
C PHE A 207 1.29 10.67 -14.04
N LYS A 208 1.46 11.75 -14.80
CA LYS A 208 1.26 11.78 -16.24
C LYS A 208 2.61 12.05 -16.94
N VAL A 209 3.12 11.08 -17.65
CA VAL A 209 4.43 11.19 -18.36
C VAL A 209 4.21 11.84 -19.72
N GLY A 210 3.98 13.13 -19.73
CA GLY A 210 3.67 13.90 -20.95
C GLY A 210 2.51 13.26 -21.74
N ASN A 211 2.72 12.95 -23.01
CA ASN A 211 1.76 12.23 -23.85
C ASN A 211 2.03 10.72 -23.96
N ASP A 212 3.02 10.20 -23.24
CA ASP A 212 3.43 8.80 -23.36
C ASP A 212 2.60 7.86 -22.47
N GLY A 213 2.05 8.36 -21.37
CA GLY A 213 1.21 7.53 -20.52
C GLY A 213 1.02 8.04 -19.08
N TRP A 214 0.47 7.17 -18.27
CA TRP A 214 0.15 7.38 -16.88
C TRP A 214 0.83 6.35 -15.99
N VAL A 215 1.24 6.77 -14.80
CA VAL A 215 1.86 5.90 -13.80
C VAL A 215 1.20 6.15 -12.45
N LEU A 216 0.70 5.10 -11.82
CA LEU A 216 0.22 5.12 -10.43
C LEU A 216 1.25 4.41 -9.56
N VAL A 217 1.72 5.09 -8.53
CA VAL A 217 2.62 4.51 -7.50
C VAL A 217 1.87 4.38 -6.20
N SER A 218 1.96 3.21 -5.56
CA SER A 218 1.32 2.95 -4.27
C SER A 218 2.06 1.86 -3.50
N GLU A 219 1.47 1.44 -2.38
CA GLU A 219 1.93 0.31 -1.57
C GLU A 219 0.79 -0.63 -1.23
N THR A 220 1.10 -1.89 -0.93
CA THR A 220 0.14 -2.88 -0.43
C THR A 220 0.82 -3.92 0.45
N GLY A 221 0.04 -4.66 1.25
CA GLY A 221 0.58 -5.67 2.16
C GLY A 221 1.28 -5.08 3.38
N VAL A 222 0.94 -3.86 3.79
CA VAL A 222 1.45 -3.25 5.03
C VAL A 222 0.95 -4.05 6.22
N SER A 223 1.86 -4.45 7.09
CA SER A 223 1.58 -5.16 8.34
C SER A 223 1.90 -4.29 9.56
N SER A 224 1.56 -4.78 10.75
CA SER A 224 1.91 -4.10 12.01
C SER A 224 3.43 -4.00 12.28
N ALA A 225 4.25 -4.71 11.52
CA ALA A 225 5.71 -4.68 11.62
C ALA A 225 6.36 -3.59 10.74
N TYR A 226 5.55 -2.91 9.91
CA TYR A 226 6.04 -1.87 8.99
C TYR A 226 5.15 -0.63 9.10
N PRO A 227 5.72 0.59 9.23
CA PRO A 227 4.92 1.79 9.28
C PRO A 227 4.27 2.05 7.92
N GLY A 228 3.12 2.74 7.91
CA GLY A 228 2.60 3.34 6.69
C GLY A 228 3.65 4.30 6.13
N SER A 229 3.96 4.18 4.84
CA SER A 229 4.93 5.05 4.19
C SER A 229 4.24 6.06 3.27
N ARG A 230 5.00 7.00 2.78
CA ARG A 230 4.57 8.02 1.83
C ARG A 230 5.62 8.22 0.76
N LEU A 231 5.29 9.00 -0.25
CA LEU A 231 6.26 9.48 -1.23
C LEU A 231 6.98 10.71 -0.67
N SER A 232 8.32 10.78 -0.83
CA SER A 232 9.10 11.98 -0.45
C SER A 232 8.74 13.21 -1.29
N ASP A 233 9.30 14.38 -0.94
CA ASP A 233 9.42 15.46 -1.90
C ASP A 233 10.36 15.07 -3.07
N TYR A 234 10.23 15.80 -4.18
CA TYR A 234 11.12 15.66 -5.33
C TYR A 234 12.52 16.18 -5.02
N GLU A 235 13.53 15.38 -5.37
CA GLU A 235 14.93 15.78 -5.33
C GLU A 235 15.50 15.79 -6.76
N PRO A 236 16.08 16.90 -7.24
CA PRO A 236 16.70 16.97 -8.56
C PRO A 236 17.75 15.87 -8.76
N GLY A 237 17.69 15.15 -9.88
CA GLY A 237 18.60 14.05 -10.22
C GLY A 237 18.34 12.72 -9.50
N LYS A 238 17.42 12.69 -8.53
CA LYS A 238 17.06 11.49 -7.78
C LYS A 238 15.58 11.12 -7.94
N GLY A 239 14.71 12.10 -8.19
CA GLY A 239 13.27 11.91 -8.24
C GLY A 239 12.63 11.86 -6.87
N TYR A 240 11.67 10.96 -6.71
CA TYR A 240 11.00 10.69 -5.43
C TYR A 240 11.54 9.41 -4.81
N THR A 241 11.36 9.26 -3.50
CA THR A 241 11.69 8.03 -2.76
C THR A 241 10.58 7.68 -1.78
N VAL A 242 10.58 6.45 -1.29
CA VAL A 242 9.76 6.08 -0.14
C VAL A 242 10.25 6.86 1.09
N ALA A 243 9.32 7.42 1.85
CA ALA A 243 9.61 8.12 3.09
C ALA A 243 8.81 7.51 4.26
N PHE A 244 9.44 7.41 5.41
CA PHE A 244 8.87 6.87 6.64
C PHE A 244 8.14 7.96 7.44
N PRO A 245 7.40 7.59 8.51
CA PRO A 245 6.70 8.54 9.36
C PRO A 245 7.60 9.68 9.85
N GLN A 246 7.01 10.84 10.03
CA GLN A 246 7.69 11.99 10.60
C GLN A 246 7.77 11.84 12.12
N LYS A 247 8.82 12.41 12.72
CA LYS A 247 8.89 12.53 14.17
C LYS A 247 7.68 13.27 14.71
N GLY A 248 7.02 12.70 15.72
CA GLY A 248 5.85 13.28 16.37
C GLY A 248 4.50 12.86 15.76
N GLU A 249 4.47 12.10 14.69
CA GLU A 249 3.24 11.48 14.21
C GLU A 249 2.58 10.65 15.32
N ASN A 250 1.25 10.55 15.28
CA ASN A 250 0.44 9.83 16.28
C ASN A 250 0.79 10.21 17.73
N ASN A 251 0.93 11.52 18.03
CA ASN A 251 1.35 12.04 19.34
C ASN A 251 2.74 11.55 19.81
N GLY A 252 3.60 11.14 18.89
CA GLY A 252 4.90 10.56 19.21
C GLY A 252 4.84 9.11 19.72
N ILE A 253 3.69 8.45 19.58
CA ILE A 253 3.50 7.05 19.98
C ILE A 253 3.76 6.14 18.79
N GLY A 254 4.64 5.17 18.98
CA GLY A 254 5.07 4.24 17.94
C GLY A 254 6.52 4.48 17.51
N SER A 255 6.89 3.91 16.39
CA SER A 255 8.23 4.02 15.80
C SER A 255 8.19 4.72 14.45
N GLU A 256 9.16 5.57 14.21
CA GLU A 256 9.43 6.15 12.89
C GLU A 256 10.06 5.13 11.93
N PHE A 257 10.49 3.99 12.44
CA PHE A 257 11.22 2.95 11.70
C PHE A 257 10.42 1.65 11.63
N ALA A 258 10.70 0.85 10.61
CA ALA A 258 10.14 -0.49 10.50
C ALA A 258 10.90 -1.49 11.37
N GLY A 259 10.18 -2.36 12.08
CA GLY A 259 10.74 -3.44 12.88
C GLY A 259 10.23 -4.80 12.41
N ILE A 260 10.98 -5.50 11.56
CA ILE A 260 10.54 -6.74 10.91
C ILE A 260 11.18 -7.95 11.63
N PRO A 261 10.42 -9.01 11.96
CA PRO A 261 11.01 -10.29 12.38
C PRO A 261 11.83 -10.90 11.23
N LEU A 262 12.91 -11.59 11.53
CA LEU A 262 13.78 -12.22 10.53
C LEU A 262 13.64 -13.75 10.50
N PRO A 263 13.57 -14.39 9.32
CA PRO A 263 13.46 -13.74 8.00
C PRO A 263 12.14 -12.98 7.86
N GLY A 264 12.13 -11.93 7.05
CA GLY A 264 10.94 -11.10 6.90
C GLY A 264 10.97 -10.22 5.67
N GLU A 265 9.83 -9.60 5.38
CA GLU A 265 9.59 -8.91 4.14
C GLU A 265 9.07 -7.48 4.39
N THR A 266 9.37 -6.59 3.44
CA THR A 266 8.74 -5.25 3.37
C THR A 266 7.34 -5.35 2.74
N PRO A 267 6.51 -4.31 2.84
CA PRO A 267 5.35 -4.17 1.97
C PRO A 267 5.76 -4.18 0.48
N TRP A 268 4.80 -4.48 -0.37
CA TRP A 268 4.95 -4.34 -1.80
C TRP A 268 4.87 -2.87 -2.21
N ARG A 269 5.78 -2.42 -3.06
CA ARG A 269 5.68 -1.19 -3.82
C ARG A 269 5.05 -1.52 -5.16
N THR A 270 3.98 -0.80 -5.52
CA THR A 270 3.21 -1.08 -6.73
C THR A 270 3.33 0.07 -7.72
N ILE A 271 3.47 -0.26 -8.99
CA ILE A 271 3.58 0.67 -10.11
C ILE A 271 2.65 0.17 -11.20
N THR A 272 1.57 0.89 -11.45
CA THR A 272 0.64 0.60 -12.55
C THR A 272 0.89 1.57 -13.68
N VAL A 273 1.05 1.08 -14.90
CA VAL A 273 1.33 1.90 -16.09
C VAL A 273 0.27 1.72 -17.17
N GLY A 274 0.00 2.76 -17.95
CA GLY A 274 -0.93 2.70 -19.06
C GLY A 274 -0.81 3.87 -20.01
N SER A 275 -1.17 3.67 -21.28
CA SER A 275 -1.32 4.77 -22.25
C SER A 275 -2.56 5.63 -21.99
N SER A 276 -3.43 5.19 -21.09
CA SER A 276 -4.64 5.88 -20.63
C SER A 276 -4.84 5.61 -19.13
N LEU A 277 -5.85 6.22 -18.52
CA LEU A 277 -6.24 5.96 -17.12
C LEU A 277 -6.96 4.62 -16.91
N ALA A 278 -7.37 3.91 -17.96
CA ALA A 278 -8.09 2.65 -17.80
C ALA A 278 -7.32 1.61 -16.97
N PRO A 279 -6.03 1.31 -17.20
CA PRO A 279 -5.27 0.41 -16.35
C PRO A 279 -5.19 0.87 -14.88
N VAL A 280 -5.09 2.18 -14.63
CA VAL A 280 -5.07 2.74 -13.26
C VAL A 280 -6.38 2.46 -12.53
N VAL A 281 -7.50 2.59 -13.23
CA VAL A 281 -8.84 2.36 -12.67
C VAL A 281 -9.12 0.86 -12.48
N GLU A 282 -8.58 0.01 -13.35
CA GLU A 282 -8.89 -1.42 -13.41
C GLU A 282 -7.87 -2.32 -12.71
N THR A 283 -6.74 -1.76 -12.26
CA THR A 283 -5.69 -2.57 -11.64
C THR A 283 -6.20 -3.42 -10.49
N THR A 284 -5.71 -4.64 -10.43
CA THR A 284 -5.98 -5.59 -9.35
C THR A 284 -4.71 -5.94 -8.58
N ILE A 285 -3.62 -5.22 -8.82
CA ILE A 285 -2.29 -5.54 -8.27
C ILE A 285 -2.28 -5.76 -6.75
N PRO A 286 -3.05 -5.04 -5.92
CA PRO A 286 -3.07 -5.32 -4.48
C PRO A 286 -3.55 -6.72 -4.14
N TYR A 287 -4.46 -7.26 -4.95
CA TYR A 287 -5.03 -8.60 -4.75
C TYR A 287 -4.22 -9.70 -5.43
N ASP A 288 -3.40 -9.33 -6.43
CA ASP A 288 -2.53 -10.28 -7.13
C ASP A 288 -1.38 -10.75 -6.23
N VAL A 289 -0.91 -9.87 -5.34
CA VAL A 289 0.33 -10.07 -4.57
C VAL A 289 0.11 -10.21 -3.06
N VAL A 290 -1.12 -10.01 -2.57
CA VAL A 290 -1.46 -10.14 -1.15
C VAL A 290 -2.60 -11.13 -0.97
N GLU A 291 -2.31 -12.22 -0.27
CA GLU A 291 -3.31 -13.23 0.08
C GLU A 291 -4.29 -12.69 1.14
N PRO A 292 -5.57 -13.09 1.09
CA PRO A 292 -6.53 -12.76 2.13
C PRO A 292 -6.06 -13.26 3.49
N LEU A 293 -6.11 -12.42 4.52
CA LEU A 293 -5.73 -12.80 5.88
C LEU A 293 -6.72 -13.78 6.53
N TYR A 294 -7.95 -13.79 6.07
CA TYR A 294 -9.01 -14.70 6.55
C TYR A 294 -10.14 -14.79 5.52
N GLU A 295 -10.92 -15.83 5.62
CA GLU A 295 -12.19 -15.96 4.91
C GLU A 295 -13.33 -15.44 5.77
N ALA A 296 -14.24 -14.68 5.18
CA ALA A 296 -15.42 -14.20 5.89
C ALA A 296 -16.35 -15.39 6.24
N SER A 297 -16.79 -15.48 7.50
CA SER A 297 -17.71 -16.54 7.97
C SER A 297 -19.11 -16.44 7.37
N GLN A 298 -19.42 -15.34 6.71
CA GLN A 298 -20.70 -15.10 6.04
C GLN A 298 -20.49 -14.20 4.79
N THR A 299 -21.42 -14.31 3.85
CA THR A 299 -21.42 -13.44 2.68
C THR A 299 -22.05 -12.09 3.03
N TYR A 300 -21.30 -11.02 2.83
CA TYR A 300 -21.79 -9.66 2.94
C TYR A 300 -22.28 -9.16 1.59
N LYS A 301 -23.46 -8.52 1.58
CA LYS A 301 -23.99 -7.87 0.37
C LYS A 301 -23.57 -6.40 0.37
N PRO A 302 -23.11 -5.85 -0.76
CA PRO A 302 -23.01 -4.41 -0.93
C PRO A 302 -24.39 -3.77 -0.72
N SER A 303 -24.44 -2.65 0.00
CA SER A 303 -25.68 -1.98 0.37
C SER A 303 -25.63 -0.51 -0.03
N ARG A 304 -26.79 0.01 -0.43
CA ARG A 304 -27.02 1.45 -0.53
C ARG A 304 -27.47 1.94 0.84
N TYR A 305 -27.03 3.13 1.23
CA TYR A 305 -27.41 3.68 2.51
C TYR A 305 -27.59 5.20 2.46
N THR A 306 -28.37 5.72 3.39
CA THR A 306 -28.47 7.15 3.67
C THR A 306 -27.46 7.53 4.75
N TRP A 307 -26.98 8.77 4.68
CA TRP A 307 -25.98 9.29 5.61
C TRP A 307 -26.20 10.79 5.81
N SER A 308 -26.70 11.17 6.99
CA SER A 308 -27.11 12.53 7.31
C SER A 308 -25.93 13.52 7.32
N TRP A 309 -24.75 13.06 7.70
CA TRP A 309 -23.56 13.89 7.80
C TRP A 309 -23.19 14.61 6.49
N LEU A 310 -23.40 13.96 5.34
CA LEU A 310 -23.18 14.57 4.03
C LEU A 310 -24.01 15.85 3.80
N ILE A 311 -25.12 16.00 4.50
CA ILE A 311 -26.04 17.13 4.32
C ILE A 311 -25.90 18.14 5.46
N TRP A 312 -25.82 17.67 6.72
CA TRP A 312 -25.95 18.50 7.91
C TRP A 312 -24.79 18.37 8.91
N GLN A 313 -23.73 17.67 8.55
CA GLN A 313 -22.53 17.46 9.38
C GLN A 313 -22.88 16.87 10.78
N ASP A 314 -22.02 17.10 11.77
CA ASP A 314 -22.14 16.55 13.13
C ASP A 314 -23.45 16.89 13.85
N ASN A 315 -24.07 18.00 13.52
CA ASN A 315 -25.36 18.41 14.10
C ASN A 315 -26.51 17.45 13.76
N SER A 316 -26.37 16.68 12.70
CA SER A 316 -27.37 15.69 12.28
C SER A 316 -27.27 14.37 13.02
N VAL A 317 -26.24 14.16 13.85
CA VAL A 317 -26.10 12.94 14.64
C VAL A 317 -27.02 13.02 15.88
N ASN A 318 -28.29 13.16 15.65
CA ASN A 318 -29.34 13.19 16.66
C ASN A 318 -30.46 12.20 16.30
N TYR A 319 -31.28 11.85 17.28
CA TYR A 319 -32.30 10.81 17.12
C TYR A 319 -33.30 11.14 16.02
N ASP A 320 -33.83 12.37 16.00
CA ASP A 320 -34.94 12.75 15.11
C ASP A 320 -34.49 12.82 13.64
N ASP A 321 -33.28 13.29 13.37
CA ASP A 321 -32.73 13.30 12.04
C ASP A 321 -32.39 11.88 11.56
N GLN A 322 -31.95 10.99 12.45
CA GLN A 322 -31.75 9.60 12.08
C GLN A 322 -33.06 8.87 11.76
N VAL A 323 -34.17 9.18 12.44
CA VAL A 323 -35.51 8.68 12.08
C VAL A 323 -35.87 9.12 10.66
N LYS A 324 -35.66 10.39 10.31
CA LYS A 324 -35.90 10.88 8.93
C LYS A 324 -35.04 10.12 7.91
N MET A 325 -33.75 9.87 8.21
CA MET A 325 -32.87 9.12 7.31
C MET A 325 -33.30 7.66 7.13
N ILE A 326 -33.82 7.03 8.19
CA ILE A 326 -34.39 5.69 8.11
C ILE A 326 -35.62 5.70 7.21
N ASP A 327 -36.53 6.68 7.34
CA ASP A 327 -37.71 6.81 6.49
C ASP A 327 -37.35 7.07 5.02
N VAL A 328 -36.34 7.90 4.77
CA VAL A 328 -35.82 8.12 3.41
C VAL A 328 -35.22 6.83 2.83
N ALA A 329 -34.41 6.12 3.62
CA ALA A 329 -33.83 4.84 3.19
C ALA A 329 -34.94 3.83 2.84
N ALA A 330 -35.96 3.72 3.68
CA ALA A 330 -37.10 2.82 3.44
C ALA A 330 -37.90 3.21 2.18
N ALA A 331 -38.16 4.50 1.99
CA ALA A 331 -38.89 5.02 0.83
C ALA A 331 -38.13 4.83 -0.49
N GLN A 332 -36.80 4.87 -0.45
CA GLN A 332 -35.93 4.67 -1.60
C GLN A 332 -35.47 3.21 -1.78
N GLU A 333 -36.02 2.30 -0.97
CA GLU A 333 -35.62 0.89 -0.96
C GLU A 333 -34.11 0.69 -0.75
N TYR A 334 -33.48 1.53 0.09
CA TYR A 334 -32.09 1.39 0.49
C TYR A 334 -31.99 0.42 1.69
N GLU A 335 -30.93 -0.33 1.72
CA GLU A 335 -30.76 -1.43 2.66
C GLU A 335 -30.31 -0.96 4.04
N ALA A 336 -29.74 0.27 4.17
CA ALA A 336 -29.13 0.71 5.41
C ALA A 336 -29.19 2.23 5.64
N VAL A 337 -28.89 2.62 6.88
CA VAL A 337 -28.58 3.99 7.31
C VAL A 337 -27.25 3.96 8.05
N LEU A 338 -26.34 4.89 7.74
CA LEU A 338 -25.12 5.12 8.49
C LEU A 338 -25.33 6.26 9.50
N VAL A 339 -25.17 5.95 10.79
CA VAL A 339 -25.09 6.93 11.88
C VAL A 339 -23.62 7.23 12.13
N ASP A 340 -23.25 8.49 11.95
CA ASP A 340 -21.86 8.94 11.99
C ASP A 340 -21.28 9.02 13.40
N ALA A 341 -20.03 9.44 13.49
CA ALA A 341 -19.30 9.70 14.73
C ALA A 341 -20.13 10.49 15.75
N LEU A 342 -19.74 10.42 17.00
CA LEU A 342 -20.40 11.11 18.13
C LEU A 342 -21.78 10.57 18.52
N TRP A 343 -22.27 9.52 17.86
CA TRP A 343 -23.57 8.92 18.20
C TRP A 343 -23.65 8.45 19.66
N ASP A 344 -22.54 8.04 20.25
CA ASP A 344 -22.45 7.62 21.65
C ASP A 344 -22.68 8.76 22.64
N LYS A 345 -22.31 9.99 22.27
CA LYS A 345 -22.49 11.19 23.07
C LYS A 345 -23.82 11.91 22.78
N GLN A 346 -24.17 12.05 21.52
CA GLN A 346 -25.30 12.85 21.07
C GLN A 346 -26.63 12.10 21.11
N ILE A 347 -26.61 10.80 20.84
CA ILE A 347 -27.81 9.94 20.85
C ILE A 347 -27.82 9.04 22.08
N GLY A 348 -26.69 8.39 22.36
CA GLY A 348 -26.54 7.44 23.44
C GLY A 348 -27.04 6.04 23.09
N ARG A 349 -26.45 5.02 23.74
CA ARG A 349 -26.68 3.60 23.43
C ARG A 349 -28.14 3.17 23.50
N LYS A 350 -28.88 3.65 24.49
CA LYS A 350 -30.31 3.28 24.68
C LYS A 350 -31.14 3.75 23.47
N ARG A 351 -30.96 4.97 23.04
CA ARG A 351 -31.69 5.50 21.88
C ARG A 351 -31.22 4.92 20.55
N ILE A 352 -29.95 4.52 20.43
CA ILE A 352 -29.48 3.71 19.29
C ILE A 352 -30.19 2.37 19.23
N GLU A 353 -30.45 1.73 20.35
CA GLU A 353 -31.26 0.50 20.40
C GLU A 353 -32.68 0.74 19.88
N GLU A 354 -33.32 1.84 20.29
CA GLU A 354 -34.63 2.24 19.79
C GLU A 354 -34.61 2.52 18.29
N LEU A 355 -33.61 3.26 17.78
CA LEU A 355 -33.41 3.48 16.35
C LEU A 355 -33.21 2.16 15.60
N SER A 356 -32.45 1.23 16.13
CA SER A 356 -32.25 -0.09 15.52
C SER A 356 -33.57 -0.88 15.40
N LYS A 357 -34.41 -0.82 16.42
CA LYS A 357 -35.77 -1.46 16.39
C LYS A 357 -36.65 -0.77 15.33
N TYR A 358 -36.62 0.55 15.30
CA TYR A 358 -37.36 1.33 14.30
C TYR A 358 -36.88 1.02 12.87
N ALA A 359 -35.58 1.06 12.61
CA ALA A 359 -35.03 0.71 11.30
C ALA A 359 -35.42 -0.69 10.85
N LYS A 360 -35.33 -1.69 11.76
CA LYS A 360 -35.76 -3.06 11.50
C LYS A 360 -37.24 -3.15 11.12
N SER A 361 -38.12 -2.35 11.76
CA SER A 361 -39.55 -2.31 11.43
C SER A 361 -39.78 -1.78 10.01
N LYS A 362 -38.86 -1.00 9.48
CA LYS A 362 -38.86 -0.47 8.10
C LYS A 362 -38.02 -1.32 7.12
N LYS A 363 -37.48 -2.47 7.56
CA LYS A 363 -36.58 -3.35 6.79
C LYS A 363 -35.23 -2.69 6.42
N VAL A 364 -34.78 -1.73 7.20
CA VAL A 364 -33.53 -1.01 7.03
C VAL A 364 -32.56 -1.45 8.13
N SER A 365 -31.29 -1.65 7.78
CA SER A 365 -30.22 -1.94 8.73
C SER A 365 -29.61 -0.66 9.28
N LEU A 366 -29.20 -0.66 10.53
CA LEU A 366 -28.46 0.46 11.14
C LEU A 366 -26.98 0.13 11.16
N MET A 367 -26.15 0.98 10.55
CA MET A 367 -24.70 0.95 10.60
C MET A 367 -24.21 2.07 11.53
N LEU A 368 -23.20 1.77 12.33
CA LEU A 368 -22.61 2.73 13.27
C LEU A 368 -21.16 2.98 12.91
N TRP A 369 -20.76 4.24 12.89
CA TRP A 369 -19.40 4.65 12.69
C TRP A 369 -18.57 4.52 13.99
N TYR A 370 -17.31 4.12 13.86
CA TYR A 370 -16.35 4.02 14.96
C TYR A 370 -15.00 4.56 14.52
N ASN A 371 -14.35 5.32 15.41
CA ASN A 371 -12.98 5.81 15.16
C ASN A 371 -11.95 4.73 15.44
N SER A 372 -11.14 4.40 14.44
CA SER A 372 -10.05 3.41 14.55
C SER A 372 -8.75 3.98 15.16
N ASN A 373 -8.67 5.29 15.39
CA ASN A 373 -7.43 5.95 15.85
C ASN A 373 -7.01 5.60 17.28
N GLY A 374 -7.91 5.02 18.10
CA GLY A 374 -7.57 4.60 19.45
C GLY A 374 -7.56 5.72 20.49
N PHE A 375 -6.95 5.45 21.64
CA PHE A 375 -6.89 6.37 22.77
C PHE A 375 -5.91 7.52 22.61
N GLU A 376 -4.81 7.24 21.97
CA GLU A 376 -3.68 8.13 21.82
C GLU A 376 -3.97 9.28 20.87
N ASN A 377 -5.01 9.13 20.07
CA ASN A 377 -5.51 10.17 19.20
C ASN A 377 -6.50 11.05 19.96
N ASP A 378 -6.33 12.36 19.92
CA ASP A 378 -7.20 13.35 20.56
C ASP A 378 -8.32 13.89 19.63
N ALA A 379 -8.52 13.26 18.47
CA ALA A 379 -9.63 13.57 17.59
C ALA A 379 -10.98 13.51 18.35
N PRO A 380 -11.88 14.47 18.15
CA PRO A 380 -13.13 14.53 18.90
C PRO A 380 -14.12 13.43 18.56
N GLN A 381 -13.94 12.76 17.41
CA GLN A 381 -14.84 11.73 16.89
C GLN A 381 -14.81 10.48 17.76
N THR A 382 -15.95 10.15 18.36
CA THR A 382 -16.14 8.95 19.18
C THR A 382 -17.24 8.05 18.58
N PRO A 383 -17.34 6.77 18.97
CA PRO A 383 -16.51 6.03 19.95
C PRO A 383 -15.14 5.64 19.37
N ARG A 384 -14.11 5.70 20.21
CA ARG A 384 -12.71 5.41 19.81
C ARG A 384 -12.16 4.06 20.27
N GLN A 385 -12.79 3.40 21.22
CA GLN A 385 -12.17 2.30 21.96
C GLN A 385 -12.57 0.89 21.49
N ILE A 386 -13.27 0.79 20.37
CA ILE A 386 -13.79 -0.51 19.93
C ILE A 386 -12.70 -1.53 19.63
N MET A 387 -11.55 -1.08 19.13
CA MET A 387 -10.44 -1.97 18.76
C MET A 387 -9.79 -2.62 19.99
N ASN A 388 -9.71 -1.90 21.10
CA ASN A 388 -9.02 -2.33 22.32
C ASN A 388 -9.98 -2.91 23.38
N ASN A 389 -11.29 -2.77 23.21
CA ASN A 389 -12.27 -3.20 24.18
C ASN A 389 -13.16 -4.31 23.63
N SER A 390 -12.91 -5.55 24.07
CA SER A 390 -13.67 -6.72 23.65
C SER A 390 -15.16 -6.66 24.07
N ILE A 391 -15.49 -5.97 25.15
CA ILE A 391 -16.88 -5.77 25.61
C ILE A 391 -17.59 -4.77 24.69
N ALA A 392 -16.92 -3.71 24.27
CA ALA A 392 -17.50 -2.73 23.35
C ALA A 392 -17.75 -3.30 21.95
N ARG A 393 -17.01 -4.36 21.55
CA ARG A 393 -17.20 -5.05 20.26
C ARG A 393 -18.37 -6.05 20.27
N LYS A 394 -18.82 -6.50 21.41
CA LYS A 394 -19.99 -7.37 21.59
C LYS A 394 -21.27 -6.57 21.63
#